data_be6b3320f728c8b616906989010514f6
#
_entry.id   be6b3320f728c8b616906989010514f6
#
_cell.length_a   1.000
_cell.length_b   1.000
_cell.length_c   1.000
_cell.angle_alpha   90.00
_cell.angle_beta   90.00
_cell.angle_gamma   90.00
#
_symmetry.space_group_name_H-M   'P 1'
#
loop_
_entity.id
_entity.type
_entity.pdbx_description
1 polymer ?
#
loop_
_entity_poly.entity_id
_entity_poly.type
_entity_poly.pdbx_seq_one_letter_code
_entity_poly.pdbx_strand_id
1 'polypeptide(L)'
;MKSARLAAIALACFAAGALSHAGLAQGKKPVFDATIFEGSAPAVGTKLLESALVLAEEGSWERIAVGRAWYLGGDKAKGQQIFDAVTSGKKVEGSDWFRIGRVYAEAGEWPKAVAAFDKAMAANADDDSGSIEYGVFANLNNDRTKAEGLFRTAMQKKPKEFWHWVNAGGSYLGVKPQ
;
A
#
# COMPACT_ATOMS: atom_id res chain seq x y z
N MET A 1 15.29 20.52 60.10
CA MET A 1 14.24 20.98 59.19
C MET A 1 14.81 20.90 57.77
N LYS A 2 14.48 19.83 57.02
CA LYS A 2 14.84 19.67 55.60
C LYS A 2 13.57 19.18 54.88
N SER A 3 12.97 20.06 54.12
CA SER A 3 11.79 19.85 53.32
C SER A 3 12.14 18.98 52.10
N ALA A 4 11.55 17.78 52.03
CA ALA A 4 11.57 16.92 50.85
C ALA A 4 10.57 17.44 49.83
N ARG A 5 11.05 17.82 48.64
CA ARG A 5 10.22 18.11 47.48
C ARG A 5 9.90 16.78 46.78
N LEU A 6 8.67 16.39 46.81
CA LEU A 6 8.12 15.29 46.01
C LEU A 6 7.97 15.78 44.56
N ALA A 7 8.72 15.18 43.67
CA ALA A 7 8.52 15.33 42.23
C ALA A 7 7.43 14.37 41.79
N ALA A 8 6.29 14.91 41.37
CA ALA A 8 5.21 14.14 40.76
C ALA A 8 5.61 13.82 39.30
N ILE A 9 5.90 12.56 39.02
CA ILE A 9 6.06 12.07 37.66
C ILE A 9 4.65 11.84 37.11
N ALA A 10 4.22 12.69 36.19
CA ALA A 10 3.00 12.50 35.44
C ALA A 10 3.21 11.35 34.45
N LEU A 11 2.63 10.19 34.75
CA LEU A 11 2.55 9.06 33.84
C LEU A 11 1.49 9.39 32.79
N ALA A 12 1.91 9.80 31.60
CA ALA A 12 1.02 9.94 30.45
C ALA A 12 0.62 8.55 29.99
N CYS A 13 -0.57 8.09 30.39
CA CYS A 13 -1.20 6.92 29.82
C CYS A 13 -1.52 7.22 28.35
N PHE A 14 -0.71 6.68 27.44
CA PHE A 14 -1.10 6.51 26.05
C PHE A 14 -2.24 5.49 26.03
N ALA A 15 -3.47 5.97 26.02
CA ALA A 15 -4.61 5.18 25.62
C ALA A 15 -4.44 4.85 24.12
N ALA A 16 -3.88 3.68 23.83
CA ALA A 16 -3.98 3.09 22.51
C ALA A 16 -5.47 2.80 22.27
N GLY A 17 -6.15 3.77 21.67
CA GLY A 17 -7.52 3.59 21.20
C GLY A 17 -7.53 2.50 20.16
N ALA A 18 -7.99 1.32 20.51
CA ALA A 18 -8.42 0.31 19.58
C ALA A 18 -9.57 0.89 18.76
N LEU A 19 -9.24 1.55 17.66
CA LEU A 19 -10.22 1.95 16.65
C LEU A 19 -10.76 0.66 16.05
N SER A 20 -11.97 0.31 16.48
CA SER A 20 -12.70 -0.83 15.97
C SER A 20 -12.78 -0.74 14.44
N HIS A 21 -12.43 -1.84 13.77
CA HIS A 21 -12.42 -2.00 12.31
C HIS A 21 -13.77 -1.72 11.61
N ALA A 22 -14.81 -1.45 12.36
CA ALA A 22 -16.17 -1.20 11.89
C ALA A 22 -16.42 0.24 11.36
N GLY A 23 -15.43 1.16 11.46
CA GLY A 23 -15.66 2.59 11.22
C GLY A 23 -15.42 3.09 9.80
N LEU A 24 -14.83 2.31 8.91
CA LEU A 24 -14.31 2.84 7.65
C LEU A 24 -15.30 2.88 6.47
N ALA A 25 -16.52 2.35 6.57
CA ALA A 25 -17.41 2.29 5.42
C ALA A 25 -18.92 2.27 5.73
N GLN A 26 -19.40 2.81 6.83
CA GLN A 26 -20.85 2.88 7.14
C GLN A 26 -21.53 4.20 6.72
N GLY A 27 -21.00 4.88 5.71
CA GLY A 27 -21.64 6.07 5.14
C GLY A 27 -22.77 5.70 4.17
N LYS A 28 -23.79 6.57 4.09
CA LYS A 28 -24.78 6.52 3.01
C LYS A 28 -24.05 6.64 1.67
N LYS A 29 -24.37 5.78 0.70
CA LYS A 29 -23.74 5.85 -0.64
C LYS A 29 -23.84 7.28 -1.19
N PRO A 30 -22.72 7.87 -1.63
CA PRO A 30 -22.71 9.21 -2.15
C PRO A 30 -23.57 9.30 -3.42
N VAL A 31 -24.39 10.34 -3.50
CA VAL A 31 -25.07 10.74 -4.73
C VAL A 31 -24.22 11.85 -5.34
N PHE A 32 -23.98 11.77 -6.64
CA PHE A 32 -23.21 12.81 -7.32
C PHE A 32 -23.91 14.17 -7.18
N ASP A 33 -23.17 15.15 -6.68
CA ASP A 33 -23.56 16.55 -6.62
C ASP A 33 -22.36 17.38 -7.09
N ALA A 34 -22.58 18.27 -8.06
CA ALA A 34 -21.54 19.10 -8.65
C ALA A 34 -20.85 20.03 -7.63
N THR A 35 -21.50 20.33 -6.51
CA THR A 35 -20.92 21.11 -5.41
C THR A 35 -19.72 20.42 -4.74
N ILE A 36 -19.50 19.14 -5.01
CA ILE A 36 -18.31 18.41 -4.54
C ILE A 36 -17.01 19.07 -5.02
N PHE A 37 -17.04 19.75 -6.17
CA PHE A 37 -15.90 20.46 -6.76
C PHE A 37 -15.68 21.87 -6.20
N GLU A 38 -16.52 22.32 -5.26
CA GLU A 38 -16.35 23.63 -4.64
C GLU A 38 -15.33 23.58 -3.51
N GLY A 39 -14.41 24.56 -3.54
CA GLY A 39 -13.35 24.71 -2.52
C GLY A 39 -11.94 24.61 -3.08
N SER A 40 -10.95 24.51 -2.21
CA SER A 40 -9.57 24.31 -2.60
C SER A 40 -9.32 22.89 -3.15
N ALA A 41 -8.34 22.74 -4.03
CA ALA A 41 -8.01 21.43 -4.61
C ALA A 41 -7.79 20.32 -3.56
N PRO A 42 -7.09 20.55 -2.42
CA PRO A 42 -6.99 19.53 -1.38
C PRO A 42 -8.32 19.17 -0.74
N ALA A 43 -9.21 20.16 -0.51
CA ALA A 43 -10.54 19.91 0.08
C ALA A 43 -11.44 19.11 -0.87
N VAL A 44 -11.39 19.42 -2.16
CA VAL A 44 -12.10 18.66 -3.21
C VAL A 44 -11.56 17.24 -3.27
N GLY A 45 -10.24 17.06 -3.30
CA GLY A 45 -9.59 15.75 -3.30
C GLY A 45 -10.02 14.90 -2.10
N THR A 46 -10.05 15.49 -0.90
CA THR A 46 -10.52 14.83 0.32
C THR A 46 -11.96 14.32 0.18
N LYS A 47 -12.89 15.18 -0.23
CA LYS A 47 -14.31 14.82 -0.41
C LYS A 47 -14.49 13.67 -1.41
N LEU A 48 -13.76 13.73 -2.53
CA LEU A 48 -13.80 12.69 -3.56
C LEU A 48 -13.29 11.36 -3.05
N LEU A 49 -12.15 11.34 -2.33
CA LEU A 49 -11.56 10.10 -1.78
C LEU A 49 -12.42 9.52 -0.64
N GLU A 50 -13.06 10.34 0.17
CA GLU A 50 -14.00 9.86 1.19
C GLU A 50 -15.24 9.22 0.54
N SER A 51 -15.76 9.83 -0.52
CA SER A 51 -16.85 9.25 -1.30
C SER A 51 -16.43 7.94 -1.97
N ALA A 52 -15.23 7.89 -2.54
CA ALA A 52 -14.67 6.67 -3.14
C ALA A 52 -14.51 5.54 -2.11
N LEU A 53 -14.08 5.86 -0.88
CA LEU A 53 -13.94 4.87 0.18
C LEU A 53 -15.28 4.24 0.58
N VAL A 54 -16.36 5.04 0.60
CA VAL A 54 -17.72 4.52 0.84
C VAL A 54 -18.17 3.60 -0.30
N LEU A 55 -17.88 3.99 -1.56
CA LEU A 55 -18.22 3.20 -2.74
C LEU A 55 -17.39 1.90 -2.87
N ALA A 56 -16.20 1.87 -2.30
CA ALA A 56 -15.34 0.69 -2.28
C ALA A 56 -15.93 -0.48 -1.50
N GLU A 57 -16.86 -0.22 -0.59
CA GLU A 57 -17.48 -1.23 0.27
C GLU A 57 -16.43 -2.17 0.90
N GLU A 58 -16.50 -3.48 0.62
CA GLU A 58 -15.54 -4.49 1.08
C GLU A 58 -14.46 -4.83 0.03
N GLY A 59 -14.44 -4.14 -1.11
CA GLY A 59 -13.47 -4.36 -2.17
C GLY A 59 -12.04 -3.99 -1.74
N SER A 60 -11.15 -4.97 -1.64
CA SER A 60 -9.77 -4.74 -1.21
C SER A 60 -9.01 -3.87 -2.21
N TRP A 61 -9.23 -4.06 -3.49
CA TRP A 61 -8.56 -3.33 -4.57
C TRP A 61 -8.94 -1.85 -4.58
N GLU A 62 -10.23 -1.59 -4.48
CA GLU A 62 -10.79 -0.24 -4.43
C GLU A 62 -10.28 0.49 -3.19
N ARG A 63 -10.29 -0.17 -2.04
CA ARG A 63 -9.74 0.38 -0.79
C ARG A 63 -8.26 0.69 -0.92
N ILE A 64 -7.46 -0.23 -1.47
CA ILE A 64 -6.03 0.00 -1.68
C ILE A 64 -5.80 1.17 -2.66
N ALA A 65 -6.63 1.31 -3.70
CA ALA A 65 -6.54 2.44 -4.62
C ALA A 65 -6.79 3.79 -3.91
N VAL A 66 -7.81 3.85 -3.04
CA VAL A 66 -8.06 5.03 -2.20
C VAL A 66 -6.91 5.27 -1.23
N GLY A 67 -6.44 4.22 -0.56
CA GLY A 67 -5.28 4.27 0.35
C GLY A 67 -4.03 4.78 -0.34
N ARG A 68 -3.77 4.34 -1.59
CA ARG A 68 -2.67 4.84 -2.42
C ARG A 68 -2.78 6.35 -2.67
N ALA A 69 -3.97 6.82 -3.03
CA ALA A 69 -4.18 8.24 -3.29
C ALA A 69 -3.89 9.10 -2.04
N TRP A 70 -4.35 8.67 -0.87
CA TRP A 70 -4.00 9.33 0.40
C TRP A 70 -2.50 9.26 0.71
N TYR A 71 -1.91 8.06 0.60
CA TYR A 71 -0.52 7.81 0.98
C TYR A 71 0.46 8.65 0.15
N LEU A 72 0.28 8.66 -1.17
CA LEU A 72 1.11 9.43 -2.11
C LEU A 72 0.72 10.91 -2.16
N GLY A 73 -0.53 11.24 -1.84
CA GLY A 73 -1.06 12.59 -1.79
C GLY A 73 -0.66 13.39 -0.53
N GLY A 74 0.09 12.77 0.40
CA GLY A 74 0.67 13.44 1.57
C GLY A 74 0.06 13.04 2.91
N ASP A 75 -1.11 12.40 2.95
CA ASP A 75 -1.66 11.82 4.19
C ASP A 75 -1.31 10.33 4.31
N LYS A 76 -0.03 10.08 4.57
CA LYS A 76 0.49 8.71 4.75
C LYS A 76 -0.21 7.97 5.88
N ALA A 77 -0.64 8.66 6.93
CA ALA A 77 -1.29 8.04 8.09
C ALA A 77 -2.64 7.46 7.69
N LYS A 78 -3.46 8.23 6.97
CA LYS A 78 -4.78 7.78 6.47
C LYS A 78 -4.63 6.65 5.45
N GLY A 79 -3.68 6.77 4.53
CA GLY A 79 -3.37 5.70 3.58
C GLY A 79 -2.96 4.41 4.29
N GLN A 80 -2.08 4.48 5.30
CA GLN A 80 -1.66 3.33 6.10
C GLN A 80 -2.82 2.68 6.85
N GLN A 81 -3.69 3.46 7.47
CA GLN A 81 -4.89 2.92 8.14
C GLN A 81 -5.76 2.08 7.21
N ILE A 82 -5.91 2.52 5.95
CA ILE A 82 -6.66 1.76 4.95
C ILE A 82 -5.94 0.45 4.61
N PHE A 83 -4.62 0.46 4.42
CA PHE A 83 -3.84 -0.75 4.17
C PHE A 83 -3.91 -1.72 5.34
N ASP A 84 -3.80 -1.23 6.57
CA ASP A 84 -3.91 -2.05 7.78
C ASP A 84 -5.30 -2.68 7.91
N ALA A 85 -6.36 -1.93 7.58
CA ALA A 85 -7.73 -2.44 7.58
C ALA A 85 -7.94 -3.55 6.54
N VAL A 86 -7.37 -3.41 5.33
CA VAL A 86 -7.41 -4.46 4.30
C VAL A 86 -6.63 -5.69 4.76
N THR A 87 -5.40 -5.49 5.25
CA THR A 87 -4.48 -6.59 5.57
C THR A 87 -4.78 -7.30 6.89
N SER A 88 -5.63 -6.74 7.74
CA SER A 88 -6.18 -7.41 8.94
C SER A 88 -7.49 -8.14 8.66
N GLY A 89 -8.02 -8.02 7.46
CA GLY A 89 -9.25 -8.71 7.04
C GLY A 89 -9.10 -10.23 6.96
N LYS A 90 -10.24 -10.93 6.91
CA LYS A 90 -10.26 -12.41 6.86
C LYS A 90 -9.86 -13.00 5.50
N LYS A 91 -9.86 -12.19 4.44
CA LYS A 91 -9.64 -12.62 3.05
C LYS A 91 -8.57 -11.75 2.39
N VAL A 92 -7.36 -11.80 2.96
CA VAL A 92 -6.21 -11.08 2.37
C VAL A 92 -5.57 -11.97 1.32
N GLU A 93 -5.43 -11.45 0.11
CA GLU A 93 -4.82 -12.14 -1.01
C GLU A 93 -3.37 -11.67 -1.26
N GLY A 94 -2.57 -12.48 -1.92
CA GLY A 94 -1.24 -12.10 -2.34
C GLY A 94 -1.24 -10.83 -3.20
N SER A 95 -2.25 -10.69 -4.06
CA SER A 95 -2.46 -9.52 -4.91
C SER A 95 -2.69 -8.21 -4.13
N ASP A 96 -3.25 -8.27 -2.93
CA ASP A 96 -3.42 -7.10 -2.06
C ASP A 96 -2.05 -6.63 -1.54
N TRP A 97 -1.24 -7.58 -1.10
CA TRP A 97 0.12 -7.29 -0.66
C TRP A 97 1.00 -6.74 -1.79
N PHE A 98 0.84 -7.24 -3.02
CA PHE A 98 1.52 -6.69 -4.19
C PHE A 98 1.16 -5.23 -4.42
N ARG A 99 -0.13 -4.89 -4.41
CA ARG A 99 -0.59 -3.51 -4.60
C ARG A 99 -0.05 -2.58 -3.53
N ILE A 100 -0.08 -3.00 -2.28
CA ILE A 100 0.47 -2.22 -1.16
C ILE A 100 1.99 -2.07 -1.31
N GLY A 101 2.69 -3.13 -1.69
CA GLY A 101 4.13 -3.10 -1.97
C GLY A 101 4.52 -2.08 -3.03
N ARG A 102 3.74 -2.01 -4.13
CA ARG A 102 3.89 -0.96 -5.16
C ARG A 102 3.79 0.44 -4.57
N VAL A 103 2.81 0.69 -3.71
CA VAL A 103 2.64 2.01 -3.11
C VAL A 103 3.84 2.40 -2.28
N TYR A 104 4.38 1.47 -1.48
CA TYR A 104 5.60 1.73 -0.70
C TYR A 104 6.81 1.96 -1.59
N ALA A 105 6.96 1.21 -2.68
CA ALA A 105 8.04 1.41 -3.65
C ALA A 105 7.91 2.77 -4.35
N GLU A 106 6.71 3.18 -4.73
CA GLU A 106 6.43 4.51 -5.31
C GLU A 106 6.72 5.64 -4.33
N ALA A 107 6.48 5.41 -3.04
CA ALA A 107 6.77 6.36 -1.97
C ALA A 107 8.27 6.41 -1.57
N GLY A 108 9.12 5.59 -2.18
CA GLY A 108 10.55 5.47 -1.85
C GLY A 108 10.82 4.71 -0.55
N GLU A 109 9.85 3.98 -0.03
CA GLU A 109 9.94 3.23 1.23
C GLU A 109 10.29 1.76 0.96
N TRP A 110 11.44 1.53 0.32
CA TRP A 110 11.85 0.22 -0.17
C TRP A 110 11.80 -0.91 0.88
N PRO A 111 12.24 -0.73 2.14
CA PRO A 111 12.12 -1.81 3.14
C PRO A 111 10.68 -2.26 3.40
N LYS A 112 9.71 -1.34 3.38
CA LYS A 112 8.29 -1.69 3.51
C LYS A 112 7.76 -2.39 2.26
N ALA A 113 8.20 -1.95 1.08
CA ALA A 113 7.85 -2.58 -0.18
C ALA A 113 8.31 -4.04 -0.21
N VAL A 114 9.56 -4.30 0.16
CA VAL A 114 10.13 -5.67 0.28
C VAL A 114 9.27 -6.53 1.21
N ALA A 115 8.96 -6.04 2.41
CA ALA A 115 8.15 -6.79 3.36
C ALA A 115 6.74 -7.13 2.83
N ALA A 116 6.14 -6.24 2.04
CA ALA A 116 4.85 -6.48 1.42
C ALA A 116 4.96 -7.47 0.25
N PHE A 117 5.95 -7.32 -0.63
CA PHE A 117 6.19 -8.25 -1.73
C PHE A 117 6.53 -9.67 -1.24
N ASP A 118 7.34 -9.79 -0.18
CA ASP A 118 7.66 -11.10 0.41
C ASP A 118 6.40 -11.80 0.95
N LYS A 119 5.46 -11.05 1.56
CA LYS A 119 4.16 -11.59 1.96
C LYS A 119 3.29 -12.01 0.76
N ALA A 120 3.30 -11.23 -0.30
CA ALA A 120 2.60 -11.56 -1.54
C ALA A 120 3.12 -12.87 -2.13
N MET A 121 4.45 -13.01 -2.24
CA MET A 121 5.10 -14.23 -2.74
C MET A 121 4.86 -15.44 -1.83
N ALA A 122 4.82 -15.23 -0.52
CA ALA A 122 4.49 -16.31 0.42
C ALA A 122 3.03 -16.79 0.27
N ALA A 123 2.10 -15.90 -0.08
CA ALA A 123 0.71 -16.23 -0.32
C ALA A 123 0.49 -16.95 -1.67
N ASN A 124 1.33 -16.70 -2.67
CA ASN A 124 1.28 -17.32 -3.99
C ASN A 124 2.70 -17.48 -4.58
N ALA A 125 3.37 -18.55 -4.19
CA ALA A 125 4.76 -18.82 -4.63
C ALA A 125 4.89 -19.12 -6.14
N ASP A 126 3.79 -19.46 -6.80
CA ASP A 126 3.77 -19.77 -8.23
C ASP A 126 3.38 -18.57 -9.11
N ASP A 127 3.22 -17.40 -8.54
CA ASP A 127 2.94 -16.17 -9.28
C ASP A 127 4.21 -15.65 -9.98
N ASP A 128 4.43 -16.12 -11.21
CA ASP A 128 5.56 -15.69 -12.03
C ASP A 128 5.43 -14.23 -12.48
N SER A 129 4.21 -13.75 -12.74
CA SER A 129 3.98 -12.33 -13.07
C SER A 129 4.33 -11.43 -11.89
N GLY A 130 3.88 -11.81 -10.69
CA GLY A 130 4.27 -11.14 -9.45
C GLY A 130 5.77 -11.19 -9.19
N SER A 131 6.43 -12.31 -9.47
CA SER A 131 7.90 -12.44 -9.37
C SER A 131 8.61 -11.46 -10.31
N ILE A 132 8.16 -11.33 -11.56
CA ILE A 132 8.72 -10.35 -12.51
C ILE A 132 8.52 -8.94 -11.99
N GLU A 133 7.32 -8.60 -11.55
CA GLU A 133 7.04 -7.27 -11.05
C GLU A 133 7.87 -6.90 -9.82
N TYR A 134 7.98 -7.83 -8.86
CA TYR A 134 8.86 -7.63 -7.71
C TYR A 134 10.31 -7.41 -8.16
N GLY A 135 10.79 -8.22 -9.12
CA GLY A 135 12.12 -8.07 -9.71
C GLY A 135 12.32 -6.69 -10.35
N VAL A 136 11.31 -6.16 -11.05
CA VAL A 136 11.37 -4.81 -11.63
C VAL A 136 11.57 -3.76 -10.55
N PHE A 137 10.75 -3.79 -9.49
CA PHE A 137 10.90 -2.83 -8.39
C PHE A 137 12.21 -3.00 -7.63
N ALA A 138 12.71 -4.24 -7.47
CA ALA A 138 14.01 -4.50 -6.87
C ALA A 138 15.13 -3.87 -7.71
N ASN A 139 15.12 -4.06 -9.03
CA ASN A 139 16.12 -3.47 -9.91
C ASN A 139 16.08 -1.94 -9.89
N LEU A 140 14.89 -1.35 -9.94
CA LEU A 140 14.69 0.11 -9.85
C LEU A 140 15.15 0.71 -8.51
N ASN A 141 15.22 -0.11 -7.46
CA ASN A 141 15.71 0.28 -6.13
C ASN A 141 17.17 -0.21 -5.87
N ASN A 142 17.93 -0.52 -6.93
CA ASN A 142 19.32 -0.94 -6.89
C ASN A 142 19.58 -2.30 -6.20
N ASP A 143 18.55 -3.12 -5.99
CA ASP A 143 18.69 -4.52 -5.54
C ASP A 143 18.72 -5.46 -6.73
N ARG A 144 19.77 -5.33 -7.53
CA ARG A 144 19.96 -6.08 -8.77
C ARG A 144 20.05 -7.59 -8.53
N THR A 145 20.67 -8.00 -7.44
CA THR A 145 20.83 -9.43 -7.10
C THR A 145 19.48 -10.10 -6.89
N LYS A 146 18.59 -9.47 -6.12
CA LYS A 146 17.22 -9.96 -5.92
C LYS A 146 16.44 -9.95 -7.24
N ALA A 147 16.55 -8.87 -8.02
CA ALA A 147 15.88 -8.72 -9.31
C ALA A 147 16.24 -9.88 -10.26
N GLU A 148 17.52 -10.12 -10.48
CA GLU A 148 17.98 -11.18 -11.39
C GLU A 148 17.56 -12.58 -10.92
N GLY A 149 17.55 -12.83 -9.60
CA GLY A 149 17.03 -14.08 -9.04
C GLY A 149 15.56 -14.32 -9.38
N LEU A 150 14.73 -13.29 -9.19
CA LEU A 150 13.29 -13.33 -9.50
C LEU A 150 13.04 -13.49 -11.01
N PHE A 151 13.73 -12.71 -11.85
CA PHE A 151 13.61 -12.81 -13.31
C PHE A 151 13.99 -14.19 -13.81
N ARG A 152 15.11 -14.73 -13.34
CA ARG A 152 15.57 -16.06 -13.73
C ARG A 152 14.53 -17.12 -13.41
N THR A 153 14.00 -17.12 -12.20
CA THR A 153 12.98 -18.08 -11.77
C THR A 153 11.72 -18.01 -12.63
N ALA A 154 11.17 -16.81 -12.84
CA ALA A 154 9.96 -16.64 -13.64
C ALA A 154 10.17 -16.98 -15.12
N MET A 155 11.28 -16.54 -15.72
CA MET A 155 11.58 -16.78 -17.13
C MET A 155 11.94 -18.25 -17.41
N GLN A 156 12.51 -18.98 -16.46
CA GLN A 156 12.70 -20.43 -16.59
C GLN A 156 11.38 -21.19 -16.61
N LYS A 157 10.39 -20.76 -15.82
CA LYS A 157 9.04 -21.33 -15.83
C LYS A 157 8.29 -21.01 -17.14
N LYS A 158 8.36 -19.77 -17.58
CA LYS A 158 7.64 -19.26 -18.78
C LYS A 158 8.55 -18.50 -19.74
N PRO A 159 9.44 -19.18 -20.45
CA PRO A 159 10.45 -18.53 -21.30
C PRO A 159 9.88 -17.79 -22.52
N LYS A 160 8.62 -18.04 -22.87
CA LYS A 160 7.94 -17.40 -24.03
C LYS A 160 6.96 -16.31 -23.60
N GLU A 161 6.86 -16.01 -22.30
CA GLU A 161 5.96 -14.97 -21.82
C GLU A 161 6.51 -13.58 -22.17
N PHE A 162 5.92 -12.97 -23.16
CA PHE A 162 6.38 -11.69 -23.74
C PHE A 162 6.54 -10.59 -22.67
N TRP A 163 5.57 -10.46 -21.76
CA TRP A 163 5.60 -9.40 -20.76
C TRP A 163 6.71 -9.55 -19.73
N HIS A 164 7.19 -10.79 -19.49
CA HIS A 164 8.36 -11.01 -18.62
C HIS A 164 9.61 -10.34 -19.20
N TRP A 165 9.84 -10.47 -20.50
CA TRP A 165 10.98 -9.86 -21.18
C TRP A 165 10.88 -8.35 -21.23
N VAL A 166 9.69 -7.82 -21.55
CA VAL A 166 9.45 -6.37 -21.64
C VAL A 166 9.66 -5.70 -20.30
N ASN A 167 9.03 -6.23 -19.23
CA ASN A 167 9.11 -5.64 -17.90
C ASN A 167 10.52 -5.75 -17.30
N ALA A 168 11.16 -6.92 -17.40
CA ALA A 168 12.53 -7.07 -16.93
C ALA A 168 13.49 -6.15 -17.69
N GLY A 169 13.44 -6.15 -19.04
CA GLY A 169 14.27 -5.29 -19.86
C GLY A 169 14.05 -3.81 -19.58
N GLY A 170 12.77 -3.38 -19.45
CA GLY A 170 12.41 -2.02 -19.10
C GLY A 170 13.03 -1.55 -17.79
N SER A 171 13.09 -2.42 -16.78
CA SER A 171 13.66 -2.08 -15.48
C SER A 171 15.14 -1.71 -15.53
N TYR A 172 15.93 -2.30 -16.43
CA TYR A 172 17.33 -1.92 -16.67
C TYR A 172 17.47 -0.54 -17.36
N LEU A 173 16.40 -0.06 -17.98
CA LEU A 173 16.32 1.26 -18.58
C LEU A 173 15.64 2.28 -17.67
N GLY A 174 15.33 1.92 -16.43
CA GLY A 174 14.66 2.79 -15.46
C GLY A 174 13.15 2.92 -15.67
N VAL A 175 12.53 2.03 -16.47
CA VAL A 175 11.09 2.05 -16.76
C VAL A 175 10.34 1.20 -15.75
N LYS A 176 9.28 1.77 -15.16
CA LYS A 176 8.38 1.07 -14.24
C LYS A 176 7.52 0.05 -14.99
N PRO A 177 7.00 -1.00 -14.32
CA PRO A 177 6.10 -1.96 -14.94
C PRO A 177 4.79 -1.29 -15.38
N GLN A 178 4.19 -1.81 -16.45
CA GLN A 178 2.89 -1.34 -16.97
C GLN A 178 1.74 -2.05 -16.27
#